data_2a4c9484df88828dae69a3447b0db2af
#
_entry.id   2a4c9484df88828dae69a3447b0db2af
#
_cell.length_a   1.000
_cell.length_b   1.000
_cell.length_c   1.000
_cell.angle_alpha   90.00
_cell.angle_beta   90.00
_cell.angle_gamma   90.00
#
_symmetry.space_group_name_H-M   'P 1'
#
loop_
_entity.id
_entity.type
_entity.pdbx_description
1 polymer ?
#
loop_
_entity_poly.entity_id
_entity_poly.type
_entity_poly.pdbx_seq_one_letter_code
_entity_poly.pdbx_strand_id
1 'polypeptide(L)'
;MSRLFTTNGIRNIAVTKLTCEFVWQIGRAVTAVLDLHTGEAPEILIAKDTRISSDILEASLCAGICSAGGNAVRLGILPVSAPACLARKTHADAGIMISASFMNSEYNGIRIFSRNGLPMSEHLIEEIESLILDRPEELPLCSGRKAGRMSDMPDGRTLYLRHLQKSVGGTLTGLKIAVDCANGSASGIAQEFYSALGAEVTLLNASPDGININQKCGTEHTPVLMDFMTEHPDYHAGLAFDGDAGKCLAVDETGKLVDGDQMLAVLADDYQKQNKLRHQALVMTSASNLGLSDFAKAHQIRRIVSNAGDSSLLEQMRENGCVLGGEQNGHILFPEDIPVGDGLLSGAKLLEILSRRKQKLSTLASVMHKYPSVMMPVLIPDYYRENWKNDRQLTDFIEHQEHLLGSSGRILVRESGSDSVIRILAEGDNFKQLNQIVTAIASEIRERITNSNQ
;
A
#
# COMPACT_ATOMS: atom_id res chain seq x y z
N MET A 1 12.88 17.06 -7.48
CA MET A 1 11.91 15.96 -7.76
C MET A 1 12.67 14.70 -8.09
N SER A 2 12.32 13.60 -7.46
CA SER A 2 12.89 12.28 -7.76
C SER A 2 12.66 11.91 -9.24
N ARG A 3 13.66 11.35 -9.89
CA ARG A 3 13.69 11.04 -11.34
C ARG A 3 13.41 9.57 -11.63
N LEU A 4 13.71 8.69 -10.69
CA LEU A 4 13.56 7.22 -10.79
C LEU A 4 12.58 6.67 -9.76
N PHE A 5 12.69 7.17 -8.51
CA PHE A 5 11.87 6.70 -7.42
C PHE A 5 10.59 7.54 -7.30
N THR A 6 9.47 6.87 -7.23
CA THR A 6 8.20 7.46 -6.80
C THR A 6 8.04 7.31 -5.29
N THR A 7 6.98 7.84 -4.70
CA THR A 7 6.63 7.63 -3.27
C THR A 7 6.50 6.15 -2.89
N ASN A 8 6.30 5.27 -3.89
CA ASN A 8 6.16 3.82 -3.72
C ASN A 8 7.39 3.02 -4.23
N GLY A 9 8.53 3.67 -4.38
CA GLY A 9 9.73 3.08 -4.96
C GLY A 9 9.78 3.09 -6.48
N ILE A 10 10.71 2.35 -7.07
CA ILE A 10 10.78 2.12 -8.51
C ILE A 10 9.89 0.94 -8.88
N ARG A 11 9.08 1.07 -9.94
CA ARG A 11 8.31 -0.04 -10.53
C ARG A 11 8.39 0.02 -12.03
N ASN A 12 8.69 -1.11 -12.67
CA ASN A 12 8.73 -1.19 -14.13
C ASN A 12 8.58 -2.64 -14.60
N ILE A 13 8.52 -2.86 -15.93
CA ILE A 13 8.54 -4.19 -16.53
C ILE A 13 9.84 -4.87 -16.11
N ALA A 14 9.70 -6.03 -15.47
CA ALA A 14 10.80 -6.77 -14.88
C ALA A 14 11.82 -7.21 -15.95
N VAL A 15 13.08 -7.21 -15.60
CA VAL A 15 14.24 -7.68 -16.36
C VAL A 15 14.51 -6.87 -17.65
N THR A 16 13.48 -6.38 -18.33
CA THR A 16 13.64 -5.66 -19.61
C THR A 16 13.74 -4.14 -19.44
N LYS A 17 13.10 -3.57 -18.43
CA LYS A 17 13.16 -2.15 -18.07
C LYS A 17 13.79 -1.97 -16.69
N LEU A 18 13.37 -2.75 -15.71
CA LEU A 18 14.04 -2.90 -14.43
C LEU A 18 15.09 -4.00 -14.61
N THR A 19 16.22 -3.67 -15.27
CA THR A 19 17.23 -4.66 -15.65
C THR A 19 18.12 -5.08 -14.47
N CYS A 20 18.78 -6.22 -14.59
CA CYS A 20 19.71 -6.70 -13.56
C CYS A 20 20.87 -5.73 -13.34
N GLU A 21 21.40 -5.14 -14.41
CA GLU A 21 22.48 -4.14 -14.35
C GLU A 21 22.04 -2.90 -13.58
N PHE A 22 20.82 -2.45 -13.84
CA PHE A 22 20.26 -1.29 -13.14
C PHE A 22 20.04 -1.59 -11.65
N VAL A 23 19.51 -2.77 -11.31
CA VAL A 23 19.31 -3.20 -9.92
C VAL A 23 20.64 -3.39 -9.18
N TRP A 24 21.67 -3.87 -9.89
CA TRP A 24 23.04 -3.92 -9.35
C TRP A 24 23.59 -2.52 -9.03
N GLN A 25 23.35 -1.52 -9.90
CA GLN A 25 23.72 -0.13 -9.62
C GLN A 25 22.95 0.44 -8.43
N ILE A 26 21.64 0.13 -8.28
CA ILE A 26 20.86 0.52 -7.09
C ILE A 26 21.51 -0.03 -5.82
N GLY A 27 21.89 -1.31 -5.80
CA GLY A 27 22.56 -1.92 -4.65
C GLY A 27 23.84 -1.20 -4.27
N ARG A 28 24.67 -0.83 -5.25
CA ARG A 28 25.91 -0.05 -5.04
C ARG A 28 25.64 1.35 -4.51
N ALA A 29 24.68 2.05 -5.14
CA ALA A 29 24.32 3.41 -4.75
C ALA A 29 23.76 3.50 -3.33
N VAL A 30 22.84 2.59 -2.98
CA VAL A 30 22.30 2.49 -1.62
C VAL A 30 23.41 2.26 -0.60
N THR A 31 24.32 1.32 -0.89
CA THR A 31 25.46 1.02 -0.03
C THR A 31 26.37 2.26 0.16
N ALA A 32 26.71 2.94 -0.95
CA ALA A 32 27.55 4.13 -0.91
C ALA A 32 26.95 5.26 -0.06
N VAL A 33 25.67 5.55 -0.25
CA VAL A 33 24.96 6.59 0.50
C VAL A 33 24.89 6.24 1.98
N LEU A 34 24.60 5.00 2.33
CA LEU A 34 24.54 4.57 3.72
C LEU A 34 25.92 4.58 4.40
N ASP A 35 26.99 4.13 3.71
CA ASP A 35 28.36 4.16 4.23
C ASP A 35 28.82 5.60 4.51
N LEU A 36 28.52 6.55 3.64
CA LEU A 36 28.81 7.98 3.84
C LEU A 36 28.15 8.55 5.12
N HIS A 37 26.96 8.05 5.46
CA HIS A 37 26.21 8.53 6.63
C HIS A 37 26.52 7.78 7.93
N THR A 38 26.94 6.50 7.86
CA THR A 38 27.22 5.67 9.04
C THR A 38 28.71 5.55 9.34
N GLY A 39 29.56 5.60 8.33
CA GLY A 39 31.00 5.38 8.43
C GLY A 39 31.41 3.92 8.69
N GLU A 40 30.47 2.98 8.55
CA GLU A 40 30.66 1.54 8.72
C GLU A 40 30.00 0.80 7.56
N ALA A 41 30.45 -0.43 7.25
CA ALA A 41 29.87 -1.27 6.23
C ALA A 41 28.37 -1.54 6.51
N PRO A 42 27.45 -0.99 5.71
CA PRO A 42 26.04 -1.06 6.04
C PRO A 42 25.48 -2.48 5.92
N GLU A 43 24.57 -2.84 6.85
CA GLU A 43 23.78 -4.05 6.79
C GLU A 43 22.41 -3.76 6.18
N ILE A 44 22.05 -4.45 5.09
CA ILE A 44 20.83 -4.20 4.33
C ILE A 44 19.99 -5.47 4.28
N LEU A 45 18.79 -5.43 4.86
CA LEU A 45 17.83 -6.52 4.85
C LEU A 45 17.04 -6.50 3.53
N ILE A 46 16.83 -7.68 2.91
CA ILE A 46 16.16 -7.81 1.62
C ILE A 46 15.05 -8.84 1.72
N ALA A 47 13.81 -8.40 1.46
CA ALA A 47 12.67 -9.28 1.26
C ALA A 47 12.15 -9.18 -0.16
N LYS A 48 11.38 -10.18 -0.59
CA LYS A 48 10.78 -10.23 -1.92
C LYS A 48 9.38 -10.85 -1.89
N ASP A 49 8.62 -10.61 -2.95
CA ASP A 49 7.38 -11.32 -3.22
C ASP A 49 7.61 -12.62 -4.03
N THR A 50 6.54 -13.23 -4.47
CA THR A 50 6.54 -14.54 -5.13
C THR A 50 6.81 -14.49 -6.63
N ARG A 51 7.07 -13.32 -7.23
CA ARG A 51 7.33 -13.19 -8.68
C ARG A 51 8.58 -13.95 -9.07
N ILE A 52 8.54 -14.64 -10.20
CA ILE A 52 9.73 -15.34 -10.73
C ILE A 52 10.92 -14.40 -10.96
N SER A 53 10.64 -13.14 -11.34
CA SER A 53 11.68 -12.12 -11.53
C SER A 53 12.31 -11.65 -10.22
N SER A 54 11.68 -11.86 -9.06
CA SER A 54 12.19 -11.42 -7.77
C SER A 54 13.48 -12.14 -7.38
N ASP A 55 13.67 -13.41 -7.78
CA ASP A 55 14.90 -14.17 -7.52
C ASP A 55 16.10 -13.57 -8.26
N ILE A 56 15.89 -13.21 -9.52
CA ILE A 56 16.95 -12.64 -10.39
C ILE A 56 17.34 -11.25 -9.88
N LEU A 57 16.34 -10.42 -9.55
CA LEU A 57 16.57 -9.07 -9.05
C LEU A 57 17.21 -9.06 -7.66
N GLU A 58 16.82 -10.01 -6.77
CA GLU A 58 17.46 -10.19 -5.45
C GLU A 58 18.95 -10.54 -5.61
N ALA A 59 19.27 -11.48 -6.49
CA ALA A 59 20.66 -11.86 -6.73
C ALA A 59 21.49 -10.67 -7.24
N SER A 60 20.92 -9.88 -8.16
CA SER A 60 21.58 -8.70 -8.71
C SER A 60 21.76 -7.60 -7.66
N LEU A 61 20.73 -7.32 -6.84
CA LEU A 61 20.79 -6.36 -5.76
C LEU A 61 21.84 -6.74 -4.71
N CYS A 62 21.85 -8.01 -4.27
CA CYS A 62 22.85 -8.53 -3.35
C CYS A 62 24.28 -8.40 -3.88
N ALA A 63 24.48 -8.73 -5.17
CA ALA A 63 25.78 -8.56 -5.83
C ALA A 63 26.23 -7.08 -5.82
N GLY A 64 25.30 -6.16 -6.10
CA GLY A 64 25.54 -4.71 -6.04
C GLY A 64 25.98 -4.27 -4.66
N ILE A 65 25.20 -4.60 -3.62
CA ILE A 65 25.49 -4.27 -2.21
C ILE A 65 26.87 -4.80 -1.80
N CYS A 66 27.12 -6.10 -2.01
CA CYS A 66 28.35 -6.73 -1.58
C CYS A 66 29.57 -6.21 -2.34
N SER A 67 29.43 -5.89 -3.65
CA SER A 67 30.53 -5.32 -4.43
C SER A 67 30.89 -3.91 -4.02
N ALA A 68 30.00 -3.19 -3.37
CA ALA A 68 30.22 -1.87 -2.80
C ALA A 68 30.70 -1.88 -1.34
N GLY A 69 30.82 -3.05 -0.72
CA GLY A 69 31.31 -3.21 0.66
C GLY A 69 30.22 -3.39 1.72
N GLY A 70 28.93 -3.29 1.36
CA GLY A 70 27.80 -3.52 2.27
C GLY A 70 27.49 -5.01 2.46
N ASN A 71 26.80 -5.34 3.53
CA ASN A 71 26.34 -6.70 3.81
C ASN A 71 24.88 -6.85 3.41
N ALA A 72 24.58 -7.84 2.56
CA ALA A 72 23.23 -8.17 2.11
C ALA A 72 22.67 -9.34 2.93
N VAL A 73 21.56 -9.11 3.65
CA VAL A 73 20.91 -10.13 4.48
C VAL A 73 19.54 -10.47 3.90
N ARG A 74 19.38 -11.68 3.38
CA ARG A 74 18.14 -12.11 2.73
C ARG A 74 17.14 -12.61 3.76
N LEU A 75 15.90 -12.11 3.66
CA LEU A 75 14.75 -12.51 4.47
C LEU A 75 13.87 -13.54 3.77
N GLY A 76 14.07 -13.74 2.45
CA GLY A 76 13.21 -14.58 1.62
C GLY A 76 11.88 -13.91 1.28
N ILE A 77 10.84 -14.73 1.03
CA ILE A 77 9.50 -14.26 0.68
C ILE A 77 8.76 -13.84 1.94
N LEU A 78 8.59 -12.52 2.12
CA LEU A 78 7.87 -11.90 3.23
C LEU A 78 7.12 -10.64 2.76
N PRO A 79 6.08 -10.18 3.50
CA PRO A 79 5.38 -8.93 3.22
C PRO A 79 6.27 -7.69 3.20
N VAL A 80 5.78 -6.64 2.51
CA VAL A 80 6.51 -5.36 2.35
C VAL A 80 6.89 -4.71 3.68
N SER A 81 6.11 -4.93 4.71
CA SER A 81 6.36 -4.42 6.06
C SER A 81 7.47 -5.17 6.81
N ALA A 82 7.81 -6.39 6.40
CA ALA A 82 8.81 -7.20 7.10
C ALA A 82 10.22 -6.60 7.08
N PRO A 83 10.80 -6.19 5.92
CA PRO A 83 12.12 -5.55 5.92
C PRO A 83 12.12 -4.22 6.69
N ALA A 84 11.05 -3.43 6.66
CA ALA A 84 10.90 -2.20 7.44
C ALA A 84 10.85 -2.49 8.95
N CYS A 85 10.03 -3.43 9.37
CA CYS A 85 9.90 -3.87 10.76
C CYS A 85 11.22 -4.43 11.32
N LEU A 86 11.87 -5.30 10.55
CA LEU A 86 13.09 -5.97 10.99
C LEU A 86 14.29 -5.03 11.00
N ALA A 87 14.43 -4.10 10.05
CA ALA A 87 15.48 -3.09 10.08
C ALA A 87 15.44 -2.28 11.40
N ARG A 88 14.24 -1.82 11.78
CA ARG A 88 14.04 -1.14 13.06
C ARG A 88 14.38 -1.99 14.28
N LYS A 89 14.16 -3.32 14.22
CA LYS A 89 14.36 -4.24 15.36
C LYS A 89 15.80 -4.73 15.51
N THR A 90 16.46 -4.98 14.40
CA THR A 90 17.84 -5.51 14.39
C THR A 90 18.89 -4.41 14.29
N HIS A 91 18.43 -3.15 14.11
CA HIS A 91 19.29 -1.99 13.87
C HIS A 91 20.08 -2.08 12.56
N ALA A 92 19.64 -2.89 11.61
CA ALA A 92 20.16 -2.87 10.25
C ALA A 92 19.97 -1.47 9.63
N ASP A 93 20.86 -1.08 8.72
CA ASP A 93 20.91 0.29 8.20
C ASP A 93 19.79 0.60 7.22
N ALA A 94 19.31 -0.42 6.52
CA ALA A 94 18.16 -0.32 5.63
C ALA A 94 17.40 -1.65 5.48
N GLY A 95 16.15 -1.53 5.05
CA GLY A 95 15.35 -2.65 4.54
C GLY A 95 14.99 -2.40 3.08
N ILE A 96 15.00 -3.44 2.25
CA ILE A 96 14.58 -3.35 0.85
C ILE A 96 13.53 -4.40 0.57
N MET A 97 12.45 -3.99 -0.10
CA MET A 97 11.43 -4.88 -0.65
C MET A 97 11.53 -4.93 -2.16
N ILE A 98 11.58 -6.14 -2.71
CA ILE A 98 11.52 -6.41 -4.14
C ILE A 98 10.11 -6.88 -4.47
N SER A 99 9.30 -5.97 -5.01
CA SER A 99 7.88 -6.21 -5.36
C SER A 99 7.31 -5.06 -6.20
N ALA A 100 6.31 -5.38 -7.02
CA ALA A 100 5.44 -4.39 -7.65
C ALA A 100 4.03 -4.36 -7.03
N SER A 101 3.85 -4.87 -5.78
CA SER A 101 2.60 -4.84 -5.02
C SER A 101 1.43 -5.47 -5.82
N PHE A 102 0.40 -4.69 -6.14
CA PHE A 102 -0.83 -5.14 -6.82
C PHE A 102 -0.71 -5.38 -8.34
N MET A 103 0.43 -5.03 -8.96
CA MET A 103 0.61 -5.21 -10.40
C MET A 103 0.73 -6.70 -10.77
N ASN A 104 0.52 -7.02 -12.05
CA ASN A 104 0.70 -8.39 -12.55
C ASN A 104 2.17 -8.83 -12.52
N SER A 105 2.45 -10.09 -12.84
CA SER A 105 3.79 -10.70 -12.75
C SER A 105 4.83 -10.15 -13.74
N GLU A 106 4.40 -9.41 -14.77
CA GLU A 106 5.32 -8.78 -15.73
C GLU A 106 6.09 -7.62 -15.11
N TYR A 107 5.56 -7.00 -14.06
CA TYR A 107 6.18 -5.89 -13.33
C TYR A 107 6.94 -6.39 -12.12
N ASN A 108 7.95 -5.63 -11.73
CA ASN A 108 8.59 -5.73 -10.44
C ASN A 108 9.03 -4.34 -9.97
N GLY A 109 9.56 -4.24 -8.75
CA GLY A 109 9.96 -2.96 -8.19
C GLY A 109 10.93 -3.10 -7.04
N ILE A 110 11.45 -1.97 -6.59
CA ILE A 110 12.34 -1.86 -5.44
C ILE A 110 11.87 -0.72 -4.57
N ARG A 111 11.61 -1.01 -3.30
CA ARG A 111 11.26 -0.05 -2.28
C ARG A 111 12.26 -0.10 -1.14
N ILE A 112 12.74 1.06 -0.70
CA ILE A 112 13.81 1.20 0.29
C ILE A 112 13.26 1.82 1.55
N PHE A 113 13.60 1.22 2.69
CA PHE A 113 13.25 1.67 4.03
C PHE A 113 14.53 2.01 4.81
N SER A 114 14.46 3.05 5.61
CA SER A 114 15.53 3.44 6.51
C SER A 114 15.65 2.51 7.73
N ARG A 115 16.70 2.64 8.49
CA ARG A 115 16.93 1.96 9.80
C ARG A 115 15.73 2.05 10.75
N ASN A 116 14.96 3.13 10.68
CA ASN A 116 13.78 3.33 11.53
C ASN A 116 12.51 2.65 10.98
N GLY A 117 12.61 1.93 9.87
CA GLY A 117 11.50 1.27 9.19
C GLY A 117 10.60 2.24 8.41
N LEU A 118 10.93 3.51 8.33
CA LEU A 118 10.23 4.50 7.52
C LEU A 118 10.68 4.41 6.05
N PRO A 119 9.86 4.81 5.09
CA PRO A 119 10.34 5.04 3.73
C PRO A 119 11.64 5.87 3.75
N MET A 120 12.57 5.55 2.87
CA MET A 120 13.82 6.31 2.75
C MET A 120 13.50 7.78 2.44
N SER A 121 14.21 8.72 3.07
CA SER A 121 13.96 10.16 2.90
C SER A 121 14.24 10.61 1.47
N GLU A 122 13.52 11.63 1.00
CA GLU A 122 13.70 12.19 -0.35
C GLU A 122 15.15 12.59 -0.62
N HIS A 123 15.81 13.21 0.35
CA HIS A 123 17.22 13.62 0.22
C HIS A 123 18.13 12.42 -0.08
N LEU A 124 18.01 11.31 0.67
CA LEU A 124 18.82 10.11 0.44
C LEU A 124 18.45 9.43 -0.88
N ILE A 125 17.18 9.47 -1.27
CA ILE A 125 16.75 8.97 -2.59
C ILE A 125 17.36 9.82 -3.72
N GLU A 126 17.38 11.15 -3.60
CA GLU A 126 18.00 12.03 -4.59
C GLU A 126 19.53 11.80 -4.69
N GLU A 127 20.21 11.53 -3.57
CA GLU A 127 21.62 11.13 -3.58
C GLU A 127 21.86 9.80 -4.32
N ILE A 128 21.01 8.79 -4.05
CA ILE A 128 21.05 7.49 -4.74
C ILE A 128 20.83 7.68 -6.25
N GLU A 129 19.83 8.47 -6.64
CA GLU A 129 19.55 8.76 -8.05
C GLU A 129 20.70 9.50 -8.73
N SER A 130 21.30 10.47 -8.05
CA SER A 130 22.43 11.23 -8.58
C SER A 130 23.65 10.33 -8.83
N LEU A 131 23.94 9.39 -7.94
CA LEU A 131 25.01 8.41 -8.15
C LEU A 131 24.73 7.49 -9.34
N ILE A 132 23.47 7.12 -9.60
CA ILE A 132 23.13 6.23 -10.71
C ILE A 132 23.12 6.97 -12.04
N LEU A 133 22.53 8.19 -12.07
CA LEU A 133 22.23 8.90 -13.32
C LEU A 133 23.31 9.90 -13.73
N ASP A 134 23.89 10.59 -12.76
CA ASP A 134 24.79 11.73 -13.04
C ASP A 134 26.27 11.39 -12.81
N ARG A 135 26.57 10.44 -11.90
CA ARG A 135 27.92 10.12 -11.46
C ARG A 135 28.16 8.61 -11.33
N PRO A 136 27.82 7.78 -12.34
CA PRO A 136 27.92 6.32 -12.27
C PRO A 136 29.38 5.84 -12.04
N GLU A 137 30.38 6.63 -12.42
CA GLU A 137 31.80 6.38 -12.19
C GLU A 137 32.20 6.47 -10.70
N GLU A 138 31.45 7.20 -9.88
CA GLU A 138 31.69 7.31 -8.45
C GLU A 138 31.11 6.12 -7.65
N LEU A 139 30.30 5.27 -8.28
CA LEU A 139 29.77 4.08 -7.61
C LEU A 139 30.89 3.17 -7.13
N PRO A 140 31.00 2.87 -5.81
CA PRO A 140 32.14 2.15 -5.27
C PRO A 140 32.19 0.70 -5.75
N LEU A 141 33.41 0.21 -5.92
CA LEU A 141 33.73 -1.21 -6.06
C LEU A 141 34.82 -1.57 -5.08
N CYS A 142 34.55 -2.52 -4.22
CA CYS A 142 35.46 -3.00 -3.21
C CYS A 142 36.10 -4.32 -3.63
N SER A 143 37.35 -4.52 -3.27
CA SER A 143 38.09 -5.75 -3.52
C SER A 143 38.63 -6.40 -2.26
N GLY A 144 38.88 -7.70 -2.32
CA GLY A 144 39.49 -8.44 -1.24
C GLY A 144 38.66 -8.37 0.05
N ARG A 145 39.31 -7.95 1.13
CA ARG A 145 38.69 -7.89 2.48
C ARG A 145 37.62 -6.81 2.64
N LYS A 146 37.53 -5.86 1.71
CA LYS A 146 36.53 -4.78 1.74
C LYS A 146 35.21 -5.16 1.05
N ALA A 147 35.16 -6.26 0.31
CA ALA A 147 33.90 -6.76 -0.23
C ALA A 147 32.98 -7.22 0.91
N GLY A 148 31.70 -6.88 0.78
CA GLY A 148 30.68 -7.27 1.74
C GLY A 148 30.31 -8.75 1.62
N ARG A 149 29.42 -9.19 2.49
CA ARG A 149 28.96 -10.59 2.56
C ARG A 149 27.46 -10.68 2.28
N MET A 150 27.07 -11.78 1.68
CA MET A 150 25.67 -12.20 1.57
C MET A 150 25.40 -13.28 2.58
N SER A 151 24.29 -13.15 3.33
CA SER A 151 23.83 -14.13 4.32
C SER A 151 22.30 -14.24 4.30
N ASP A 152 21.77 -15.25 4.96
CA ASP A 152 20.33 -15.39 5.22
C ASP A 152 20.03 -15.09 6.68
N MET A 153 18.82 -14.61 6.98
CA MET A 153 18.27 -14.48 8.33
C MET A 153 17.17 -15.53 8.56
N PRO A 154 17.52 -16.75 9.00
CA PRO A 154 16.55 -17.85 9.11
C PRO A 154 15.39 -17.58 10.08
N ASP A 155 15.63 -16.78 11.12
CA ASP A 155 14.64 -16.40 12.12
C ASP A 155 13.85 -15.12 11.78
N GLY A 156 14.17 -14.46 10.67
CA GLY A 156 13.51 -13.22 10.24
C GLY A 156 11.99 -13.34 10.17
N ARG A 157 11.48 -14.45 9.57
CA ARG A 157 10.05 -14.77 9.54
C ARG A 157 9.45 -14.86 10.96
N THR A 158 10.08 -15.56 11.85
CA THR A 158 9.60 -15.77 13.22
C THR A 158 9.61 -14.45 14.00
N LEU A 159 10.65 -13.63 13.86
CA LEU A 159 10.75 -12.33 14.50
C LEU A 159 9.66 -11.38 14.01
N TYR A 160 9.40 -11.36 12.71
CA TYR A 160 8.32 -10.56 12.11
C TYR A 160 6.94 -11.02 12.61
N LEU A 161 6.61 -12.32 12.52
CA LEU A 161 5.31 -12.83 12.97
C LEU A 161 5.06 -12.61 14.46
N ARG A 162 6.08 -12.78 15.31
CA ARG A 162 5.99 -12.47 16.74
C ARG A 162 5.73 -10.99 16.99
N HIS A 163 6.26 -10.11 16.13
CA HIS A 163 5.97 -8.69 16.25
C HIS A 163 4.51 -8.38 15.95
N LEU A 164 3.98 -8.91 14.83
CA LEU A 164 2.57 -8.76 14.48
C LEU A 164 1.66 -9.28 15.58
N GLN A 165 1.93 -10.49 16.10
CA GLN A 165 1.15 -11.09 17.19
C GLN A 165 1.10 -10.20 18.45
N LYS A 166 2.23 -9.57 18.81
CA LYS A 166 2.27 -8.63 19.95
C LYS A 166 1.51 -7.33 19.71
N SER A 167 1.34 -6.92 18.46
CA SER A 167 0.59 -5.72 18.07
C SER A 167 -0.92 -5.96 18.06
N VAL A 168 -1.37 -7.21 18.13
CA VAL A 168 -2.77 -7.61 18.29
C VAL A 168 -3.06 -7.79 19.75
N GLY A 169 -3.98 -7.01 20.29
CA GLY A 169 -4.25 -6.96 21.74
C GLY A 169 -5.12 -8.08 22.29
N GLY A 170 -5.68 -8.94 21.42
CA GLY A 170 -6.66 -9.97 21.79
C GLY A 170 -6.45 -11.29 21.07
N THR A 171 -7.47 -12.14 21.10
CA THR A 171 -7.50 -13.45 20.45
C THR A 171 -8.57 -13.50 19.37
N LEU A 172 -8.35 -14.31 18.36
CA LEU A 172 -9.30 -14.59 17.28
C LEU A 172 -10.01 -15.95 17.46
N THR A 173 -9.92 -16.51 18.67
CA THR A 173 -10.53 -17.82 19.00
C THR A 173 -12.03 -17.81 18.72
N GLY A 174 -12.49 -18.83 17.98
CA GLY A 174 -13.87 -18.99 17.57
C GLY A 174 -14.24 -18.28 16.26
N LEU A 175 -13.30 -17.57 15.64
CA LEU A 175 -13.50 -17.03 14.30
C LEU A 175 -13.03 -18.05 13.24
N LYS A 176 -13.87 -18.25 12.23
CA LYS A 176 -13.57 -18.96 11.01
C LYS A 176 -13.47 -17.95 9.88
N ILE A 177 -12.31 -17.89 9.21
CA ILE A 177 -11.98 -16.86 8.23
C ILE A 177 -11.47 -17.44 6.92
N ALA A 178 -11.78 -16.79 5.81
CA ALA A 178 -11.18 -17.06 4.51
C ALA A 178 -10.12 -15.99 4.21
N VAL A 179 -8.98 -16.38 3.65
CA VAL A 179 -7.88 -15.46 3.38
C VAL A 179 -7.40 -15.66 1.96
N ASP A 180 -7.66 -14.67 1.09
CA ASP A 180 -7.12 -14.61 -0.26
C ASP A 180 -5.73 -13.97 -0.23
N CYS A 181 -4.72 -14.80 -0.48
CA CYS A 181 -3.31 -14.43 -0.42
C CYS A 181 -2.78 -13.82 -1.74
N ALA A 182 -3.62 -13.63 -2.75
CA ALA A 182 -3.21 -13.12 -4.07
C ALA A 182 -2.07 -13.91 -4.74
N ASN A 183 -1.81 -15.16 -4.36
CA ASN A 183 -0.59 -15.92 -4.67
C ASN A 183 0.70 -15.12 -4.40
N GLY A 184 0.65 -14.18 -3.46
CA GLY A 184 1.71 -13.26 -3.08
C GLY A 184 2.44 -13.67 -1.80
N SER A 185 3.12 -12.71 -1.20
CA SER A 185 3.98 -12.92 -0.03
C SER A 185 3.24 -13.41 1.23
N ALA A 186 1.92 -13.18 1.33
CA ALA A 186 1.09 -13.71 2.40
C ALA A 186 0.91 -15.23 2.34
N SER A 187 1.05 -15.87 1.16
CA SER A 187 0.76 -17.29 0.94
C SER A 187 1.49 -18.21 1.91
N GLY A 188 2.74 -17.89 2.22
CA GLY A 188 3.56 -18.73 3.10
C GLY A 188 3.36 -18.50 4.60
N ILE A 189 2.69 -17.41 5.02
CA ILE A 189 2.67 -16.99 6.43
C ILE A 189 1.28 -16.71 7.01
N ALA A 190 0.26 -16.46 6.19
CA ALA A 190 -1.06 -16.06 6.68
C ALA A 190 -1.70 -17.14 7.55
N GLN A 191 -1.62 -18.43 7.15
CA GLN A 191 -2.11 -19.57 7.93
C GLN A 191 -1.48 -19.59 9.32
N GLU A 192 -0.14 -19.53 9.40
CA GLU A 192 0.59 -19.57 10.66
C GLU A 192 0.22 -18.37 11.56
N PHE A 193 0.15 -17.18 10.98
CA PHE A 193 -0.13 -15.97 11.73
C PHE A 193 -1.52 -15.95 12.37
N TYR A 194 -2.57 -16.18 11.57
CA TYR A 194 -3.95 -16.13 12.08
C TYR A 194 -4.30 -17.32 12.94
N SER A 195 -3.77 -18.52 12.66
CA SER A 195 -3.98 -19.69 13.51
C SER A 195 -3.29 -19.54 14.88
N ALA A 196 -2.12 -18.91 14.93
CA ALA A 196 -1.45 -18.60 16.20
C ALA A 196 -2.24 -17.59 17.06
N LEU A 197 -3.10 -16.77 16.46
CA LEU A 197 -4.04 -15.89 17.14
C LEU A 197 -5.35 -16.62 17.53
N GLY A 198 -5.55 -17.87 17.10
CA GLY A 198 -6.67 -18.71 17.45
C GLY A 198 -7.79 -18.82 16.41
N ALA A 199 -7.62 -18.27 15.20
CA ALA A 199 -8.60 -18.39 14.13
C ALA A 199 -8.53 -19.76 13.42
N GLU A 200 -9.68 -20.25 12.94
CA GLU A 200 -9.77 -21.28 11.92
C GLU A 200 -9.61 -20.61 10.54
N VAL A 201 -8.61 -21.01 9.77
CA VAL A 201 -8.21 -20.31 8.54
C VAL A 201 -8.34 -21.21 7.33
N THR A 202 -9.02 -20.72 6.30
CA THR A 202 -9.00 -21.31 4.94
C THR A 202 -8.28 -20.36 4.00
N LEU A 203 -7.22 -20.85 3.36
CA LEU A 203 -6.48 -20.06 2.38
C LEU A 203 -7.07 -20.20 0.97
N LEU A 204 -7.19 -19.08 0.28
CA LEU A 204 -7.50 -18.99 -1.15
C LEU A 204 -6.29 -18.36 -1.87
N ASN A 205 -6.07 -18.76 -3.11
CA ASN A 205 -4.99 -18.23 -3.94
C ASN A 205 -3.64 -18.14 -3.19
N ALA A 206 -3.24 -19.28 -2.58
CA ALA A 206 -2.04 -19.40 -1.75
C ALA A 206 -1.03 -20.42 -2.31
N SER A 207 -1.04 -20.65 -3.62
CA SER A 207 -0.13 -21.59 -4.32
C SER A 207 0.62 -20.83 -5.43
N PRO A 208 1.59 -19.98 -5.05
CA PRO A 208 2.33 -19.17 -6.02
C PRO A 208 3.19 -20.06 -6.93
N ASP A 209 3.16 -19.76 -8.24
CA ASP A 209 3.97 -20.41 -9.28
C ASP A 209 5.00 -19.47 -9.94
N GLY A 210 5.08 -18.22 -9.42
CA GLY A 210 5.98 -17.18 -9.90
C GLY A 210 5.34 -16.24 -10.94
N ILE A 211 4.21 -16.61 -11.55
CA ILE A 211 3.54 -15.81 -12.59
C ILE A 211 2.05 -15.54 -12.30
N ASN A 212 1.45 -16.23 -11.33
CA ASN A 212 0.03 -16.13 -10.99
C ASN A 212 -0.28 -15.09 -9.90
N ILE A 213 0.70 -14.31 -9.44
CA ILE A 213 0.51 -13.26 -8.43
C ILE A 213 -0.50 -12.22 -8.92
N ASN A 214 -1.49 -11.86 -8.08
CA ASN A 214 -2.61 -10.94 -8.38
C ASN A 214 -3.48 -11.35 -9.58
N GLN A 215 -3.31 -12.55 -10.12
CA GLN A 215 -4.07 -12.98 -11.29
C GLN A 215 -5.49 -13.39 -10.91
N LYS A 216 -6.46 -12.51 -11.14
CA LYS A 216 -7.87 -12.67 -10.78
C LYS A 216 -8.09 -13.02 -9.30
N CYS A 217 -7.31 -12.44 -8.41
CA CYS A 217 -7.37 -12.64 -6.96
C CYS A 217 -6.86 -11.42 -6.19
N GLY A 218 -7.01 -11.45 -4.88
CA GLY A 218 -6.53 -10.41 -3.97
C GLY A 218 -7.35 -9.12 -4.02
N THR A 219 -6.75 -8.02 -3.57
CA THR A 219 -7.42 -6.72 -3.41
C THR A 219 -7.93 -6.11 -4.72
N GLU A 220 -7.27 -6.41 -5.84
CA GLU A 220 -7.66 -5.89 -7.16
C GLU A 220 -8.76 -6.74 -7.82
N HIS A 221 -9.06 -7.94 -7.27
CA HIS A 221 -10.09 -8.84 -7.80
C HIS A 221 -10.81 -9.60 -6.68
N THR A 222 -11.57 -8.89 -5.88
CA THR A 222 -12.31 -9.40 -4.73
C THR A 222 -13.52 -10.32 -5.02
N PRO A 223 -14.13 -10.38 -6.25
CA PRO A 223 -15.28 -11.25 -6.50
C PRO A 223 -15.05 -12.71 -6.10
N VAL A 224 -13.86 -13.28 -6.29
CA VAL A 224 -13.57 -14.66 -5.89
C VAL A 224 -13.79 -14.89 -4.39
N LEU A 225 -13.32 -13.97 -3.55
CA LEU A 225 -13.52 -14.03 -2.11
C LEU A 225 -14.99 -13.73 -1.73
N MET A 226 -15.65 -12.80 -2.42
CA MET A 226 -17.06 -12.45 -2.19
C MET A 226 -17.99 -13.64 -2.50
N ASP A 227 -17.76 -14.34 -3.62
CA ASP A 227 -18.49 -15.54 -4.00
C ASP A 227 -18.26 -16.66 -2.97
N PHE A 228 -16.99 -16.89 -2.57
CA PHE A 228 -16.67 -17.87 -1.52
C PHE A 228 -17.42 -17.58 -0.23
N MET A 229 -17.42 -16.33 0.25
CA MET A 229 -18.12 -15.95 1.48
C MET A 229 -19.63 -16.11 1.37
N THR A 230 -20.21 -15.85 0.18
CA THR A 230 -21.64 -16.04 -0.07
C THR A 230 -22.03 -17.52 -0.04
N GLU A 231 -21.18 -18.39 -0.56
CA GLU A 231 -21.39 -19.85 -0.59
C GLU A 231 -21.15 -20.52 0.76
N HIS A 232 -20.40 -19.86 1.66
CA HIS A 232 -19.98 -20.42 2.96
C HIS A 232 -20.40 -19.50 4.13
N PRO A 233 -21.69 -19.46 4.47
CA PRO A 233 -22.24 -18.54 5.49
C PRO A 233 -21.80 -18.84 6.93
N ASP A 234 -21.06 -19.93 7.15
CA ASP A 234 -20.43 -20.28 8.41
C ASP A 234 -19.09 -19.55 8.67
N TYR A 235 -18.57 -18.82 7.67
CA TYR A 235 -17.42 -17.96 7.84
C TYR A 235 -17.82 -16.59 8.42
N HIS A 236 -16.96 -16.06 9.28
CA HIS A 236 -17.20 -14.79 9.96
C HIS A 236 -16.70 -13.58 9.18
N ALA A 237 -15.63 -13.75 8.43
CA ALA A 237 -15.05 -12.72 7.56
C ALA A 237 -14.13 -13.34 6.51
N GLY A 238 -14.01 -12.68 5.36
CA GLY A 238 -12.96 -12.88 4.37
C GLY A 238 -11.95 -11.73 4.43
N LEU A 239 -10.68 -12.02 4.17
CA LEU A 239 -9.61 -11.04 4.02
C LEU A 239 -8.93 -11.23 2.65
N ALA A 240 -8.71 -10.16 1.91
CA ALA A 240 -7.95 -10.17 0.66
C ALA A 240 -6.72 -9.29 0.79
N PHE A 241 -5.58 -9.80 0.34
CA PHE A 241 -4.30 -9.08 0.30
C PHE A 241 -3.90 -8.74 -1.14
N ASP A 242 -2.96 -7.82 -1.32
CA ASP A 242 -2.23 -7.65 -2.57
C ASP A 242 -0.91 -8.44 -2.56
N GLY A 243 -0.20 -8.44 -3.68
CA GLY A 243 0.95 -9.33 -3.88
C GLY A 243 2.06 -9.23 -2.84
N ASP A 244 2.30 -8.05 -2.26
CA ASP A 244 3.26 -7.84 -1.17
C ASP A 244 2.61 -7.71 0.21
N ALA A 245 1.31 -7.97 0.30
CA ALA A 245 0.50 -7.93 1.52
C ALA A 245 0.60 -6.58 2.27
N GLY A 246 0.82 -5.49 1.57
CA GLY A 246 0.78 -4.13 2.12
C GLY A 246 -0.63 -3.62 2.36
N LYS A 247 -1.62 -4.20 1.66
CA LYS A 247 -3.04 -3.85 1.72
C LYS A 247 -3.88 -5.00 2.25
N CYS A 248 -5.02 -4.65 2.84
CA CYS A 248 -6.05 -5.59 3.23
C CYS A 248 -7.43 -5.02 2.93
N LEU A 249 -8.25 -5.76 2.20
CA LEU A 249 -9.69 -5.54 2.12
C LEU A 249 -10.41 -6.68 2.83
N ALA A 250 -11.59 -6.41 3.37
CA ALA A 250 -12.38 -7.44 4.03
C ALA A 250 -13.68 -7.72 3.26
N VAL A 251 -14.23 -8.92 3.48
CA VAL A 251 -15.55 -9.32 3.01
C VAL A 251 -16.35 -9.82 4.20
N ASP A 252 -17.57 -9.31 4.36
CA ASP A 252 -18.42 -9.70 5.47
C ASP A 252 -19.06 -11.08 5.29
N GLU A 253 -19.73 -11.58 6.31
CA GLU A 253 -20.42 -12.87 6.33
C GLU A 253 -21.59 -12.99 5.33
N THR A 254 -21.96 -11.89 4.66
CA THR A 254 -22.98 -11.87 3.60
C THR A 254 -22.39 -11.81 2.19
N GLY A 255 -21.05 -11.84 2.07
CA GLY A 255 -20.32 -11.73 0.81
C GLY A 255 -20.15 -10.30 0.30
N LYS A 256 -20.40 -9.27 1.12
CA LYS A 256 -20.23 -7.87 0.73
C LYS A 256 -18.82 -7.37 1.07
N LEU A 257 -18.26 -6.61 0.14
CA LEU A 257 -16.97 -5.96 0.33
C LEU A 257 -17.05 -4.88 1.43
N VAL A 258 -16.13 -4.95 2.37
CA VAL A 258 -15.80 -3.94 3.38
C VAL A 258 -14.46 -3.34 2.99
N ASP A 259 -14.48 -2.17 2.37
CA ASP A 259 -13.27 -1.52 1.87
C ASP A 259 -12.44 -0.83 2.97
N GLY A 260 -11.28 -0.27 2.60
CA GLY A 260 -10.37 0.37 3.55
C GLY A 260 -11.00 1.52 4.31
N ASP A 261 -11.90 2.29 3.71
CA ASP A 261 -12.58 3.39 4.42
C ASP A 261 -13.56 2.86 5.48
N GLN A 262 -14.31 1.79 5.17
CA GLN A 262 -15.18 1.13 6.14
C GLN A 262 -14.35 0.44 7.26
N MET A 263 -13.23 -0.18 6.90
CA MET A 263 -12.30 -0.73 7.90
C MET A 263 -11.75 0.38 8.81
N LEU A 264 -11.34 1.52 8.25
CA LEU A 264 -10.89 2.68 9.02
C LEU A 264 -11.98 3.22 9.95
N ALA A 265 -13.24 3.29 9.51
CA ALA A 265 -14.35 3.70 10.34
C ALA A 265 -14.57 2.75 11.54
N VAL A 266 -14.51 1.42 11.29
CA VAL A 266 -14.63 0.40 12.36
C VAL A 266 -13.47 0.52 13.36
N LEU A 267 -12.25 0.66 12.87
CA LEU A 267 -11.06 0.81 13.71
C LEU A 267 -11.10 2.12 14.51
N ALA A 268 -11.50 3.23 13.89
CA ALA A 268 -11.61 4.53 14.54
C ALA A 268 -12.69 4.54 15.63
N ASP A 269 -13.87 3.97 15.35
CA ASP A 269 -14.95 3.80 16.33
C ASP A 269 -14.49 2.97 17.54
N ASP A 270 -13.75 1.90 17.26
CA ASP A 270 -13.22 1.06 18.32
C ASP A 270 -12.13 1.75 19.16
N TYR A 271 -11.19 2.40 18.50
CA TYR A 271 -10.12 3.15 19.17
C TYR A 271 -10.69 4.31 19.99
N GLN A 272 -11.72 4.99 19.49
CA GLN A 272 -12.41 6.05 20.23
C GLN A 272 -13.08 5.51 21.49
N LYS A 273 -13.82 4.41 21.39
CA LYS A 273 -14.48 3.76 22.54
C LYS A 273 -13.49 3.25 23.60
N GLN A 274 -12.26 2.92 23.19
CA GLN A 274 -11.18 2.50 24.08
C GLN A 274 -10.30 3.67 24.56
N ASN A 275 -10.60 4.92 24.20
CA ASN A 275 -9.76 6.10 24.44
C ASN A 275 -8.34 5.96 23.88
N LYS A 276 -8.17 5.19 22.79
CA LYS A 276 -6.91 4.99 22.07
C LYS A 276 -6.74 5.89 20.85
N LEU A 277 -7.83 6.51 20.34
CA LEU A 277 -7.77 7.42 19.22
C LEU A 277 -7.19 8.76 19.67
N ARG A 278 -5.87 8.89 19.57
CA ARG A 278 -5.17 10.10 20.02
C ARG A 278 -5.67 11.34 19.29
N HIS A 279 -5.79 12.45 20.03
CA HIS A 279 -6.27 13.74 19.53
C HIS A 279 -7.65 13.68 18.87
N GLN A 280 -8.39 12.57 19.06
CA GLN A 280 -9.65 12.32 18.35
C GLN A 280 -9.48 12.58 16.84
N ALA A 281 -8.40 12.06 16.23
CA ALA A 281 -8.01 12.38 14.87
C ALA A 281 -7.77 11.11 14.03
N LEU A 282 -8.16 11.20 12.75
CA LEU A 282 -8.00 10.18 11.73
C LEU A 282 -7.38 10.81 10.48
N VAL A 283 -6.32 10.18 9.95
CA VAL A 283 -5.73 10.58 8.68
C VAL A 283 -6.37 9.76 7.56
N MET A 284 -6.84 10.44 6.54
CA MET A 284 -7.51 9.89 5.37
C MET A 284 -7.04 10.61 4.11
N THR A 285 -7.33 10.09 2.93
CA THR A 285 -6.97 10.78 1.69
C THR A 285 -8.14 11.61 1.14
N SER A 286 -7.84 12.50 0.20
CA SER A 286 -8.88 13.22 -0.54
C SER A 286 -9.79 12.29 -1.36
N ALA A 287 -9.33 11.07 -1.64
CA ALA A 287 -10.09 10.06 -2.38
C ALA A 287 -10.94 9.14 -1.47
N SER A 288 -10.79 9.24 -0.15
CA SER A 288 -11.62 8.49 0.80
C SER A 288 -13.10 8.82 0.61
N ASN A 289 -13.96 7.81 0.71
CA ASN A 289 -15.41 7.94 0.49
C ASN A 289 -16.02 9.06 1.36
N LEU A 290 -16.97 9.78 0.81
CA LEU A 290 -17.69 10.85 1.53
C LEU A 290 -18.26 10.35 2.87
N GLY A 291 -18.72 9.09 2.91
CA GLY A 291 -19.22 8.45 4.12
C GLY A 291 -18.22 8.38 5.27
N LEU A 292 -16.90 8.24 4.99
CA LEU A 292 -15.88 8.31 6.05
C LEU A 292 -15.78 9.74 6.64
N SER A 293 -15.97 10.74 5.80
CA SER A 293 -16.05 12.14 6.23
C SER A 293 -17.26 12.41 7.11
N ASP A 294 -18.42 11.89 6.74
CA ASP A 294 -19.66 12.03 7.52
C ASP A 294 -19.59 11.25 8.82
N PHE A 295 -19.04 10.03 8.79
CA PHE A 295 -18.75 9.26 10.00
C PHE A 295 -17.85 10.05 10.97
N ALA A 296 -16.74 10.58 10.50
CA ALA A 296 -15.83 11.33 11.34
C ALA A 296 -16.50 12.57 11.95
N LYS A 297 -17.32 13.30 11.16
CA LYS A 297 -18.10 14.44 11.65
C LYS A 297 -19.11 14.03 12.74
N ALA A 298 -19.88 12.97 12.50
CA ALA A 298 -20.89 12.47 13.45
C ALA A 298 -20.27 12.02 14.79
N HIS A 299 -19.07 11.45 14.74
CA HIS A 299 -18.33 10.97 15.91
C HIS A 299 -17.37 12.01 16.52
N GLN A 300 -17.39 13.26 16.04
CA GLN A 300 -16.50 14.35 16.48
C GLN A 300 -15.01 14.00 16.33
N ILE A 301 -14.66 13.22 15.31
CA ILE A 301 -13.30 12.87 14.96
C ILE A 301 -12.74 13.93 14.00
N ARG A 302 -11.58 14.51 14.34
CA ARG A 302 -10.89 15.48 13.51
C ARG A 302 -10.32 14.77 12.26
N ARG A 303 -10.76 15.19 11.10
CA ARG A 303 -10.25 14.70 9.81
C ARG A 303 -8.97 15.41 9.44
N ILE A 304 -7.96 14.66 9.07
CA ILE A 304 -6.72 15.17 8.49
C ILE A 304 -6.61 14.56 7.10
N VAL A 305 -6.64 15.44 6.09
CA VAL A 305 -6.62 15.00 4.70
C VAL A 305 -5.18 15.04 4.19
N SER A 306 -4.71 13.90 3.70
CA SER A 306 -3.40 13.70 3.10
C SER A 306 -3.51 13.49 1.59
N ASN A 307 -2.40 13.66 0.90
CA ASN A 307 -2.23 13.06 -0.42
C ASN A 307 -2.16 11.52 -0.30
N ALA A 308 -2.40 10.83 -1.42
CA ALA A 308 -2.27 9.39 -1.46
C ALA A 308 -0.80 8.94 -1.34
N GLY A 309 -0.59 7.78 -0.73
CA GLY A 309 0.71 7.14 -0.56
C GLY A 309 1.28 7.23 0.86
N ASP A 310 2.07 6.22 1.23
CA ASP A 310 2.60 6.00 2.58
C ASP A 310 3.33 7.20 3.15
N SER A 311 4.23 7.80 2.37
CA SER A 311 5.06 8.90 2.85
C SER A 311 4.20 10.09 3.29
N SER A 312 3.22 10.48 2.45
CA SER A 312 2.32 11.60 2.76
C SER A 312 1.40 11.29 3.95
N LEU A 313 0.85 10.06 4.01
CA LEU A 313 0.03 9.63 5.14
C LEU A 313 0.83 9.64 6.45
N LEU A 314 2.02 9.04 6.45
CA LEU A 314 2.89 8.97 7.62
C LEU A 314 3.37 10.34 8.08
N GLU A 315 3.68 11.25 7.16
CA GLU A 315 4.03 12.64 7.47
C GLU A 315 2.89 13.32 8.22
N GLN A 316 1.66 13.26 7.66
CA GLN A 316 0.48 13.85 8.30
C GLN A 316 0.15 13.17 9.64
N MET A 317 0.34 11.85 9.75
CA MET A 317 0.14 11.14 11.02
C MET A 317 1.16 11.59 12.07
N ARG A 318 2.43 11.75 11.70
CA ARG A 318 3.49 12.18 12.61
C ARG A 318 3.30 13.63 13.06
N GLU A 319 3.05 14.55 12.13
CA GLU A 319 2.83 15.98 12.41
C GLU A 319 1.65 16.21 13.36
N ASN A 320 0.61 15.39 13.23
CA ASN A 320 -0.61 15.53 14.01
C ASN A 320 -0.72 14.54 15.19
N GLY A 321 0.29 13.70 15.42
CA GLY A 321 0.31 12.71 16.49
C GLY A 321 -0.76 11.63 16.35
N CYS A 322 -1.18 11.27 15.11
CA CYS A 322 -2.23 10.32 14.84
C CYS A 322 -1.73 8.88 14.88
N VAL A 323 -2.54 7.99 15.42
CA VAL A 323 -2.25 6.56 15.57
C VAL A 323 -2.89 5.69 14.49
N LEU A 324 -3.81 6.25 13.70
CA LEU A 324 -4.58 5.56 12.68
C LEU A 324 -4.75 6.44 11.45
N GLY A 325 -4.53 5.87 10.29
CA GLY A 325 -4.78 6.51 9.00
C GLY A 325 -4.76 5.49 7.87
N GLY A 326 -5.21 5.87 6.68
CA GLY A 326 -5.16 4.98 5.54
C GLY A 326 -5.96 5.43 4.33
N GLU A 327 -6.17 4.49 3.42
CA GLU A 327 -6.79 4.68 2.11
C GLU A 327 -7.90 3.67 1.86
N GLN A 328 -8.85 4.03 0.99
CA GLN A 328 -9.97 3.18 0.58
C GLN A 328 -9.51 1.83 -0.02
N ASN A 329 -8.34 1.78 -0.66
CA ASN A 329 -7.79 0.57 -1.27
C ASN A 329 -7.30 -0.47 -0.25
N GLY A 330 -7.48 -0.23 1.06
CA GLY A 330 -7.08 -1.15 2.13
C GLY A 330 -5.65 -0.93 2.67
N HIS A 331 -4.98 0.14 2.25
CA HIS A 331 -3.69 0.51 2.81
C HIS A 331 -3.89 1.26 4.12
N ILE A 332 -3.75 0.56 5.25
CA ILE A 332 -4.02 1.08 6.60
C ILE A 332 -2.72 1.12 7.40
N LEU A 333 -2.47 2.21 8.09
CA LEU A 333 -1.24 2.48 8.82
C LEU A 333 -1.46 2.53 10.33
N PHE A 334 -0.60 1.83 11.05
CA PHE A 334 -0.46 1.83 12.50
C PHE A 334 0.98 2.17 12.87
N PRO A 335 1.41 3.44 12.81
CA PRO A 335 2.84 3.81 12.88
C PRO A 335 3.51 3.45 14.21
N GLU A 336 2.75 3.24 15.29
CA GLU A 336 3.28 2.76 16.56
C GLU A 336 3.69 1.30 16.50
N ASP A 337 2.98 0.48 15.74
CA ASP A 337 3.28 -0.94 15.52
C ASP A 337 4.31 -1.09 14.40
N ILE A 338 3.92 -0.72 13.17
CA ILE A 338 4.76 -0.76 11.97
C ILE A 338 4.53 0.52 11.16
N PRO A 339 5.60 1.25 10.78
CA PRO A 339 5.46 2.53 10.09
C PRO A 339 5.27 2.41 8.57
N VAL A 340 4.73 1.29 8.11
CA VAL A 340 4.32 1.04 6.72
C VAL A 340 3.06 0.20 6.72
N GLY A 341 2.33 0.17 5.61
CA GLY A 341 1.13 -0.65 5.50
C GLY A 341 1.44 -2.13 5.68
N ASP A 342 0.62 -2.79 6.49
CA ASP A 342 0.69 -4.23 6.76
C ASP A 342 -0.73 -4.80 6.73
N GLY A 343 -1.01 -5.55 5.68
CA GLY A 343 -2.35 -6.13 5.47
C GLY A 343 -2.69 -7.19 6.51
N LEU A 344 -1.71 -8.02 6.93
CA LEU A 344 -1.94 -9.05 7.94
C LEU A 344 -2.33 -8.38 9.27
N LEU A 345 -1.62 -7.34 9.68
CA LEU A 345 -1.92 -6.58 10.90
C LEU A 345 -3.28 -5.88 10.81
N SER A 346 -3.57 -5.26 9.67
CA SER A 346 -4.84 -4.56 9.43
C SER A 346 -6.03 -5.51 9.55
N GLY A 347 -5.94 -6.68 8.88
CA GLY A 347 -6.93 -7.74 8.99
C GLY A 347 -7.06 -8.29 10.43
N ALA A 348 -5.95 -8.53 11.12
CA ALA A 348 -5.97 -9.05 12.48
C ALA A 348 -6.60 -8.07 13.48
N LYS A 349 -6.31 -6.77 13.37
CA LYS A 349 -6.93 -5.74 14.23
C LYS A 349 -8.44 -5.61 13.97
N LEU A 350 -8.88 -5.72 12.72
CA LEU A 350 -10.31 -5.78 12.39
C LEU A 350 -10.98 -7.01 13.00
N LEU A 351 -10.38 -8.20 12.84
CA LEU A 351 -10.89 -9.45 13.38
C LEU A 351 -10.88 -9.48 14.91
N GLU A 352 -9.92 -8.84 15.55
CA GLU A 352 -9.89 -8.68 17.01
C GLU A 352 -11.14 -7.93 17.51
N ILE A 353 -11.55 -6.86 16.82
CA ILE A 353 -12.77 -6.12 17.14
C ILE A 353 -14.00 -7.02 17.00
N LEU A 354 -14.08 -7.78 15.92
CA LEU A 354 -15.13 -8.75 15.67
C LEU A 354 -15.25 -9.77 16.81
N SER A 355 -14.11 -10.41 17.16
CA SER A 355 -14.02 -11.39 18.24
C SER A 355 -14.44 -10.82 19.59
N ARG A 356 -13.91 -9.67 19.94
CA ARG A 356 -14.14 -9.02 21.24
C ARG A 356 -15.57 -8.48 21.39
N ARG A 357 -16.12 -7.86 20.34
CA ARG A 357 -17.49 -7.30 20.37
C ARG A 357 -18.56 -8.37 20.13
N LYS A 358 -18.18 -9.55 19.63
CA LYS A 358 -19.10 -10.63 19.26
C LYS A 358 -20.21 -10.16 18.30
N GLN A 359 -19.85 -9.31 17.37
CA GLN A 359 -20.74 -8.75 16.36
C GLN A 359 -20.35 -9.22 14.99
N LYS A 360 -21.29 -9.28 14.05
CA LYS A 360 -21.03 -9.57 12.63
C LYS A 360 -20.26 -8.44 11.97
N LEU A 361 -19.43 -8.76 10.99
CA LEU A 361 -18.65 -7.74 10.28
C LEU A 361 -19.56 -6.76 9.54
N SER A 362 -20.66 -7.23 8.94
CA SER A 362 -21.68 -6.37 8.32
C SER A 362 -22.27 -5.33 9.27
N THR A 363 -22.48 -5.72 10.54
CA THR A 363 -22.96 -4.81 11.59
C THR A 363 -21.88 -3.80 11.98
N LEU A 364 -20.63 -4.23 12.12
CA LEU A 364 -19.52 -3.31 12.42
C LEU A 364 -19.30 -2.31 11.27
N ALA A 365 -19.31 -2.77 10.03
CA ALA A 365 -19.10 -1.92 8.85
C ALA A 365 -20.24 -0.90 8.64
N SER A 366 -21.44 -1.18 9.16
CA SER A 366 -22.58 -0.24 9.07
C SER A 366 -22.43 1.04 9.91
N VAL A 367 -21.36 1.16 10.72
CA VAL A 367 -21.02 2.41 11.41
C VAL A 367 -20.77 3.56 10.42
N MET A 368 -20.38 3.24 9.20
CA MET A 368 -20.17 4.16 8.09
C MET A 368 -21.19 3.88 6.97
N HIS A 369 -21.95 4.89 6.56
CA HIS A 369 -22.72 4.82 5.31
C HIS A 369 -21.76 5.00 4.13
N LYS A 370 -21.65 4.00 3.27
CA LYS A 370 -20.83 4.09 2.06
C LYS A 370 -21.64 4.66 0.92
N TYR A 371 -21.26 5.85 0.45
CA TYR A 371 -21.89 6.42 -0.75
C TYR A 371 -21.49 5.64 -2.01
N PRO A 372 -22.43 5.38 -2.91
CA PRO A 372 -22.13 4.97 -4.27
C PRO A 372 -21.09 5.91 -4.91
N SER A 373 -20.16 5.37 -5.67
CA SER A 373 -19.15 6.13 -6.38
C SER A 373 -18.98 5.65 -7.82
N VAL A 374 -18.65 6.58 -8.71
CA VAL A 374 -18.29 6.30 -10.10
C VAL A 374 -16.96 6.98 -10.37
N MET A 375 -15.99 6.20 -10.85
CA MET A 375 -14.67 6.71 -11.25
C MET A 375 -14.46 6.46 -12.74
N MET A 376 -13.99 7.47 -13.48
CA MET A 376 -13.63 7.36 -14.87
C MET A 376 -12.23 7.96 -15.12
N PRO A 377 -11.28 7.20 -15.67
CA PRO A 377 -10.02 7.72 -16.15
C PRO A 377 -10.19 8.30 -17.56
N VAL A 378 -9.55 9.44 -17.81
CA VAL A 378 -9.47 10.07 -19.13
C VAL A 378 -7.99 10.22 -19.49
N LEU A 379 -7.55 9.56 -20.56
CA LEU A 379 -6.20 9.73 -21.10
C LEU A 379 -6.05 11.15 -21.64
N ILE A 380 -4.96 11.80 -21.30
CA ILE A 380 -4.64 13.17 -21.69
C ILE A 380 -3.22 13.24 -22.27
N PRO A 381 -2.93 14.12 -23.23
CA PRO A 381 -1.57 14.44 -23.63
C PRO A 381 -0.81 15.16 -22.51
N ASP A 382 0.52 15.00 -22.50
CA ASP A 382 1.38 15.59 -21.45
C ASP A 382 1.25 17.11 -21.36
N TYR A 383 1.12 17.81 -22.51
CA TYR A 383 0.93 19.26 -22.52
C TYR A 383 -0.37 19.72 -21.83
N TYR A 384 -1.41 18.88 -21.81
CA TYR A 384 -2.68 19.20 -21.18
C TYR A 384 -2.67 18.92 -19.68
N ARG A 385 -1.78 18.05 -19.23
CA ARG A 385 -1.62 17.65 -17.84
C ARG A 385 -1.38 18.84 -16.91
N GLU A 386 -0.49 19.76 -17.30
CA GLU A 386 -0.12 20.90 -16.48
C GLU A 386 -1.14 22.06 -16.57
N ASN A 387 -1.95 22.08 -17.63
CA ASN A 387 -2.75 23.25 -18.01
C ASN A 387 -4.26 23.11 -17.78
N TRP A 388 -4.79 21.91 -17.58
CA TRP A 388 -6.25 21.70 -17.49
C TRP A 388 -6.91 22.49 -16.34
N LYS A 389 -6.21 22.72 -15.24
CA LYS A 389 -6.71 23.53 -14.10
C LYS A 389 -6.81 25.00 -14.43
N ASN A 390 -6.08 25.47 -15.43
CA ASN A 390 -6.11 26.85 -15.90
C ASN A 390 -7.23 27.07 -16.94
N ASP A 391 -7.87 26.02 -17.42
CA ASP A 391 -9.01 26.12 -18.32
C ASP A 391 -10.28 26.47 -17.54
N ARG A 392 -10.59 27.80 -17.51
CA ARG A 392 -11.73 28.32 -16.78
C ARG A 392 -13.07 27.71 -17.21
N GLN A 393 -13.25 27.46 -18.51
CA GLN A 393 -14.52 26.90 -18.98
C GLN A 393 -14.68 25.46 -18.51
N LEU A 394 -13.60 24.67 -18.40
CA LEU A 394 -13.63 23.31 -17.83
C LEU A 394 -13.91 23.35 -16.32
N THR A 395 -13.24 24.25 -15.60
CA THR A 395 -13.46 24.38 -14.15
C THR A 395 -14.88 24.84 -13.84
N ASP A 396 -15.39 25.84 -14.57
CA ASP A 396 -16.79 26.32 -14.45
C ASP A 396 -17.79 25.19 -14.77
N PHE A 397 -17.50 24.36 -15.79
CA PHE A 397 -18.34 23.20 -16.13
C PHE A 397 -18.33 22.17 -15.01
N ILE A 398 -17.18 21.84 -14.42
CA ILE A 398 -17.06 20.92 -13.29
C ILE A 398 -17.85 21.45 -12.08
N GLU A 399 -17.68 22.73 -11.74
CA GLU A 399 -18.43 23.39 -10.66
C GLU A 399 -19.95 23.32 -10.89
N HIS A 400 -20.39 23.56 -12.13
CA HIS A 400 -21.80 23.40 -12.48
C HIS A 400 -22.32 21.98 -12.26
N GLN A 401 -21.52 20.95 -12.66
CA GLN A 401 -21.88 19.55 -12.41
C GLN A 401 -21.92 19.25 -10.90
N GLU A 402 -21.04 19.83 -10.11
CA GLU A 402 -21.04 19.66 -8.65
C GLU A 402 -22.27 20.28 -8.00
N HIS A 403 -22.72 21.45 -8.47
CA HIS A 403 -23.98 22.06 -8.03
C HIS A 403 -25.20 21.18 -8.31
N LEU A 404 -25.20 20.36 -9.37
CA LEU A 404 -26.29 19.42 -9.67
C LEU A 404 -26.38 18.27 -8.66
N LEU A 405 -25.28 17.90 -8.00
CA LEU A 405 -25.28 16.90 -6.92
C LEU A 405 -25.83 17.48 -5.60
N GLY A 406 -25.77 18.80 -5.43
CA GLY A 406 -26.17 19.45 -4.18
C GLY A 406 -25.30 19.06 -3.00
N SER A 407 -25.88 19.07 -1.80
CA SER A 407 -25.16 18.75 -0.55
C SER A 407 -24.96 17.25 -0.29
N SER A 408 -25.57 16.37 -1.11
CA SER A 408 -25.55 14.92 -0.93
C SER A 408 -24.50 14.20 -1.77
N GLY A 409 -23.59 14.96 -2.42
CA GLY A 409 -22.54 14.37 -3.25
C GLY A 409 -21.33 15.29 -3.40
N ARG A 410 -20.28 14.78 -4.05
CA ARG A 410 -19.10 15.53 -4.45
C ARG A 410 -18.52 15.04 -5.76
N ILE A 411 -17.75 15.90 -6.40
CA ILE A 411 -16.94 15.57 -7.56
C ILE A 411 -15.47 15.85 -7.22
N LEU A 412 -14.59 14.93 -7.55
CA LEU A 412 -13.16 15.09 -7.44
C LEU A 412 -12.50 14.81 -8.78
N VAL A 413 -11.90 15.82 -9.39
CA VAL A 413 -11.13 15.70 -10.62
C VAL A 413 -9.66 15.89 -10.28
N ARG A 414 -8.81 14.93 -10.62
CA ARG A 414 -7.38 14.97 -10.29
C ARG A 414 -6.53 14.25 -11.34
N GLU A 415 -5.28 14.68 -11.42
CA GLU A 415 -4.26 13.98 -12.20
C GLU A 415 -3.83 12.67 -11.51
N SER A 416 -3.47 11.68 -12.32
CA SER A 416 -2.69 10.54 -11.83
C SER A 416 -1.24 10.97 -11.62
N GLY A 417 -0.62 10.54 -10.52
CA GLY A 417 0.77 10.91 -10.22
C GLY A 417 1.78 10.37 -11.23
N SER A 418 1.52 9.19 -11.81
CA SER A 418 2.46 8.48 -12.71
C SER A 418 2.03 8.44 -14.17
N ASP A 419 0.73 8.62 -14.45
CA ASP A 419 0.20 8.39 -15.79
C ASP A 419 -0.37 9.68 -16.36
N SER A 420 -0.35 9.86 -17.68
CA SER A 420 -1.01 10.97 -18.37
C SER A 420 -2.53 10.74 -18.40
N VAL A 421 -3.14 10.75 -17.19
CA VAL A 421 -4.55 10.45 -16.95
C VAL A 421 -5.15 11.46 -15.96
N ILE A 422 -6.30 12.02 -16.31
CA ILE A 422 -7.19 12.69 -15.35
C ILE A 422 -8.20 11.65 -14.83
N ARG A 423 -8.32 11.54 -13.52
CA ARG A 423 -9.32 10.70 -12.86
C ARG A 423 -10.46 11.57 -12.37
N ILE A 424 -11.67 11.24 -12.79
CA ILE A 424 -12.92 11.89 -12.38
C ILE A 424 -13.63 10.93 -11.44
N LEU A 425 -13.82 11.33 -10.19
CA LEU A 425 -14.57 10.61 -9.18
C LEU A 425 -15.82 11.42 -8.85
N ALA A 426 -17.00 10.80 -8.91
CA ALA A 426 -18.23 11.36 -8.37
C ALA A 426 -18.82 10.42 -7.33
N GLU A 427 -19.30 10.96 -6.21
CA GLU A 427 -19.92 10.23 -5.11
C GLU A 427 -21.24 10.89 -4.72
N GLY A 428 -22.21 10.08 -4.29
CA GLY A 428 -23.54 10.55 -3.88
C GLY A 428 -24.59 9.42 -3.91
N ASP A 429 -25.83 9.71 -3.57
CA ASP A 429 -26.86 8.70 -3.37
C ASP A 429 -27.39 8.08 -4.68
N ASN A 430 -27.30 8.78 -5.82
CA ASN A 430 -27.90 8.37 -7.07
C ASN A 430 -26.86 7.92 -8.12
N PHE A 431 -26.58 6.62 -8.18
CA PHE A 431 -25.59 6.04 -9.09
C PHE A 431 -25.83 6.43 -10.58
N LYS A 432 -27.08 6.53 -11.03
CA LYS A 432 -27.39 6.92 -12.41
C LYS A 432 -26.98 8.37 -12.70
N GLN A 433 -27.24 9.27 -11.76
CA GLN A 433 -26.84 10.68 -11.85
C GLN A 433 -25.32 10.80 -11.84
N LEU A 434 -24.62 10.08 -10.95
CA LEU A 434 -23.17 10.06 -10.89
C LEU A 434 -22.53 9.64 -12.20
N ASN A 435 -23.07 8.58 -12.82
CA ASN A 435 -22.57 8.10 -14.11
C ASN A 435 -22.77 9.11 -15.24
N GLN A 436 -23.91 9.81 -15.26
CA GLN A 436 -24.15 10.89 -16.21
C GLN A 436 -23.18 12.03 -16.05
N ILE A 437 -22.93 12.49 -14.83
CA ILE A 437 -22.03 13.57 -14.50
C ILE A 437 -20.59 13.24 -14.91
N VAL A 438 -20.10 12.06 -14.50
CA VAL A 438 -18.75 11.61 -14.82
C VAL A 438 -18.54 11.49 -16.32
N THR A 439 -19.54 10.97 -17.05
CA THR A 439 -19.50 10.87 -18.51
C THR A 439 -19.49 12.25 -19.17
N ALA A 440 -20.29 13.20 -18.68
CA ALA A 440 -20.33 14.55 -19.21
C ALA A 440 -18.97 15.26 -19.03
N ILE A 441 -18.37 15.18 -17.83
CA ILE A 441 -17.05 15.77 -17.56
C ILE A 441 -15.96 15.12 -18.44
N ALA A 442 -16.00 13.79 -18.58
CA ALA A 442 -15.05 13.07 -19.44
C ALA A 442 -15.17 13.47 -20.92
N SER A 443 -16.38 13.70 -21.41
CA SER A 443 -16.62 14.16 -22.77
C SER A 443 -16.09 15.58 -22.97
N GLU A 444 -16.38 16.48 -22.03
CA GLU A 444 -15.87 17.86 -22.06
C GLU A 444 -14.34 17.92 -22.11
N ILE A 445 -13.65 17.11 -21.27
CA ILE A 445 -12.17 17.03 -21.30
C ILE A 445 -11.68 16.57 -22.67
N ARG A 446 -12.29 15.54 -23.28
CA ARG A 446 -11.89 15.02 -24.59
C ARG A 446 -12.11 16.03 -25.71
N GLU A 447 -13.23 16.76 -25.72
CA GLU A 447 -13.51 17.81 -26.70
C GLU A 447 -12.47 18.92 -26.63
N ARG A 448 -12.07 19.36 -25.43
CA ARG A 448 -11.05 20.38 -25.23
C ARG A 448 -9.69 19.96 -25.73
N ILE A 449 -9.29 18.71 -25.44
CA ILE A 449 -8.03 18.16 -25.97
C ILE A 449 -8.04 18.18 -27.51
N THR A 450 -9.16 17.83 -28.12
CA THR A 450 -9.32 17.81 -29.59
C THR A 450 -9.22 19.23 -30.18
N ASN A 451 -9.88 20.20 -29.55
CA ASN A 451 -9.90 21.58 -30.00
C ASN A 451 -8.56 22.32 -29.76
N SER A 452 -7.80 21.91 -28.76
CA SER A 452 -6.45 22.46 -28.48
C SER A 452 -5.39 21.98 -29.47
N ASN A 453 -5.68 20.97 -30.28
CA ASN A 453 -4.81 20.45 -31.33
C ASN A 453 -5.09 21.06 -32.72
N GLN A 454 -6.07 21.97 -32.83
CA GLN A 454 -6.35 22.74 -34.04
C GLN A 454 -5.81 24.18 -33.91
#